data_023ec6881bb18b622b00230344e38950
#
_entry.id   023ec6881bb18b622b00230344e38950
#
_cell.length_a   1.000
_cell.length_b   1.000
_cell.length_c   1.000
_cell.angle_alpha   90.00
_cell.angle_beta   90.00
_cell.angle_gamma   90.00
#
_symmetry.space_group_name_H-M   'P 1'
#
loop_
_entity.id
_entity.type
_entity.pdbx_description
1 polymer ?
#
loop_
_entity_poly.entity_id
_entity_poly.type
_entity_poly.pdbx_seq_one_letter_code
_entity_poly.pdbx_strand_id
1 'polypeptide(L)'
;VIKMANVTKQSAEEVSSSMTAIWKNFAVGSHELEYYAVVITALGASTASSSKEIAEGLEKFASIGETVGLSYEYATSALAAVVANTRQSADVVGTAFKTLFARLQGLKLGETLEDGVDLNKYSQALETVGVKVLDINGELRDANDILKDTAGRWDTLTKAQQTALAQTVAGTRQYSQFIALMESWDDV
;
A
#
# COMPACT_ATOMS: atom_id res chain seq x y z
N VAL A 1 -5.70 -7.66 22.09
CA VAL A 1 -5.88 -9.00 21.50
C VAL A 1 -7.27 -9.56 21.78
N ILE A 2 -7.67 -9.79 23.05
CA ILE A 2 -8.97 -10.44 23.40
C ILE A 2 -10.17 -9.66 22.83
N LYS A 3 -10.22 -8.34 22.98
CA LYS A 3 -11.30 -7.50 22.42
C LYS A 3 -11.39 -7.65 20.89
N MET A 4 -10.26 -7.64 20.21
CA MET A 4 -10.21 -7.80 18.76
C MET A 4 -10.62 -9.22 18.33
N ALA A 5 -10.17 -10.25 19.03
CA ALA A 5 -10.56 -11.64 18.78
C ALA A 5 -12.10 -11.80 18.83
N ASN A 6 -12.76 -11.17 19.80
CA ASN A 6 -14.23 -11.20 19.91
C ASN A 6 -14.92 -10.47 18.73
N VAL A 7 -14.37 -9.35 18.25
CA VAL A 7 -14.92 -8.59 17.12
C VAL A 7 -14.71 -9.32 15.80
N THR A 8 -13.52 -9.88 15.58
CA THR A 8 -13.14 -10.54 14.32
C THR A 8 -13.59 -11.99 14.24
N LYS A 9 -14.08 -12.57 15.36
CA LYS A 9 -14.40 -14.01 15.50
C LYS A 9 -13.20 -14.92 15.19
N GLN A 10 -11.99 -14.42 15.40
CA GLN A 10 -10.73 -15.17 15.29
C GLN A 10 -10.28 -15.67 16.65
N SER A 11 -9.38 -16.66 16.66
CA SER A 11 -8.72 -17.05 17.90
C SER A 11 -7.80 -15.94 18.43
N ALA A 12 -7.58 -15.91 19.74
CA ALA A 12 -6.65 -14.94 20.33
C ALA A 12 -5.21 -15.12 19.80
N GLU A 13 -4.84 -16.33 19.41
CA GLU A 13 -3.54 -16.66 18.85
C GLU A 13 -3.37 -16.08 17.44
N GLU A 14 -4.36 -16.26 16.55
CA GLU A 14 -4.36 -15.68 15.21
C GLU A 14 -4.26 -14.16 15.27
N VAL A 15 -5.12 -13.50 16.07
CA VAL A 15 -5.08 -12.05 16.25
C VAL A 15 -3.74 -11.59 16.83
N SER A 16 -3.17 -12.32 17.78
CA SER A 16 -1.87 -11.99 18.37
C SER A 16 -0.75 -12.08 17.34
N SER A 17 -0.77 -13.10 16.48
CA SER A 17 0.21 -13.29 15.42
C SER A 17 0.17 -12.15 14.42
N SER A 18 -1.02 -11.88 13.84
CA SER A 18 -1.24 -10.80 12.86
C SER A 18 -0.86 -9.45 13.41
N MET A 19 -1.33 -9.13 14.61
CA MET A 19 -1.04 -7.84 15.24
C MET A 19 0.44 -7.67 15.58
N THR A 20 1.13 -8.76 15.96
CA THR A 20 2.56 -8.70 16.22
C THR A 20 3.36 -8.47 14.95
N ALA A 21 2.98 -9.12 13.85
CA ALA A 21 3.62 -8.92 12.55
C ALA A 21 3.44 -7.47 12.07
N ILE A 22 2.22 -6.93 12.12
CA ILE A 22 1.93 -5.54 11.75
C ILE A 22 2.69 -4.57 12.64
N TRP A 23 2.59 -4.74 13.96
CA TRP A 23 3.23 -3.86 14.94
C TRP A 23 4.75 -3.80 14.77
N LYS A 24 5.42 -4.95 14.58
CA LYS A 24 6.87 -4.99 14.39
C LYS A 24 7.34 -4.23 13.15
N ASN A 25 6.53 -4.15 12.13
CA ASN A 25 6.89 -3.51 10.87
C ASN A 25 6.52 -2.03 10.81
N PHE A 26 5.45 -1.60 11.51
CA PHE A 26 5.03 -0.19 11.49
C PHE A 26 5.33 0.58 12.80
N ALA A 27 5.79 -0.14 13.84
CA ALA A 27 5.99 0.46 15.17
C ALA A 27 7.41 1.00 15.36
N VAL A 28 7.89 1.84 14.47
CA VAL A 28 9.12 2.61 14.78
C VAL A 28 8.83 3.61 15.90
N GLY A 29 8.53 3.06 17.07
CA GLY A 29 8.65 3.74 18.36
C GLY A 29 7.50 4.62 18.85
N SER A 30 6.32 4.72 18.19
CA SER A 30 5.37 5.74 18.57
C SER A 30 4.02 5.28 19.12
N HIS A 31 3.54 4.08 18.83
CA HIS A 31 2.22 3.64 19.26
C HIS A 31 2.23 2.26 19.92
N GLU A 32 1.34 2.09 20.90
CA GLU A 32 1.12 0.79 21.52
C GLU A 32 0.26 -0.12 20.62
N LEU A 33 0.36 -1.43 20.83
CA LEU A 33 -0.37 -2.47 20.07
C LEU A 33 -1.89 -2.21 20.01
N GLU A 34 -2.45 -1.58 21.04
CA GLU A 34 -3.88 -1.25 21.10
C GLU A 34 -4.30 -0.26 20.02
N TYR A 35 -3.44 0.71 19.68
CA TYR A 35 -3.69 1.68 18.62
C TYR A 35 -3.92 0.99 17.26
N TYR A 36 -3.01 0.07 16.90
CA TYR A 36 -3.12 -0.68 15.64
C TYR A 36 -4.41 -1.49 15.56
N ALA A 37 -4.81 -2.12 16.66
CA ALA A 37 -6.05 -2.87 16.73
C ALA A 37 -7.29 -1.96 16.61
N VAL A 38 -7.26 -0.76 17.19
CA VAL A 38 -8.37 0.21 17.12
C VAL A 38 -8.55 0.70 15.68
N VAL A 39 -7.49 1.06 14.98
CA VAL A 39 -7.56 1.53 13.58
C VAL A 39 -8.16 0.46 12.67
N ILE A 40 -7.65 -0.78 12.74
CA ILE A 40 -8.18 -1.90 11.93
C ILE A 40 -9.66 -2.17 12.26
N THR A 41 -10.03 -2.10 13.52
CA THR A 41 -11.43 -2.35 13.95
C THR A 41 -12.36 -1.23 13.46
N ALA A 42 -11.92 0.03 13.53
CA ALA A 42 -12.68 1.17 13.04
C ALA A 42 -12.89 1.10 11.53
N LEU A 43 -11.85 0.79 10.76
CA LEU A 43 -11.94 0.63 9.31
C LEU A 43 -12.81 -0.57 8.93
N GLY A 44 -12.71 -1.69 9.62
CA GLY A 44 -13.57 -2.85 9.40
C GLY A 44 -15.04 -2.59 9.70
N ALA A 45 -15.34 -1.61 10.57
CA ALA A 45 -16.72 -1.19 10.87
C ALA A 45 -17.24 -0.15 9.86
N SER A 46 -16.38 0.64 9.23
CA SER A 46 -16.74 1.76 8.35
C SER A 46 -16.61 1.44 6.85
N THR A 47 -15.99 0.32 6.50
CA THR A 47 -15.77 -0.08 5.09
C THR A 47 -16.45 -1.41 4.77
N ALA A 48 -16.45 -1.79 3.51
CA ALA A 48 -16.96 -3.10 3.06
C ALA A 48 -16.04 -4.28 3.43
N SER A 49 -14.86 -4.01 4.02
CA SER A 49 -13.89 -5.03 4.44
C SER A 49 -14.02 -5.32 5.93
N SER A 50 -13.91 -6.57 6.32
CA SER A 50 -13.84 -6.93 7.74
C SER A 50 -12.47 -6.60 8.35
N SER A 51 -12.43 -6.38 9.67
CA SER A 51 -11.17 -6.18 10.39
C SER A 51 -10.17 -7.32 10.18
N LYS A 52 -10.66 -8.55 10.03
CA LYS A 52 -9.85 -9.74 9.72
C LYS A 52 -9.18 -9.59 8.35
N GLU A 53 -9.95 -9.29 7.31
CA GLU A 53 -9.43 -9.12 5.95
C GLU A 53 -8.40 -7.98 5.87
N ILE A 54 -8.65 -6.87 6.55
CA ILE A 54 -7.70 -5.75 6.62
C ILE A 54 -6.39 -6.19 7.27
N ALA A 55 -6.43 -6.91 8.39
CA ALA A 55 -5.22 -7.42 9.06
C ALA A 55 -4.44 -8.40 8.16
N GLU A 56 -5.11 -9.36 7.54
CA GLU A 56 -4.51 -10.34 6.62
C GLU A 56 -3.87 -9.66 5.39
N GLY A 57 -4.53 -8.65 4.83
CA GLY A 57 -3.99 -7.88 3.71
C GLY A 57 -2.75 -7.07 4.10
N LEU A 58 -2.76 -6.42 5.27
CA LEU A 58 -1.62 -5.66 5.79
C LEU A 58 -0.38 -6.54 6.01
N GLU A 59 -0.54 -7.75 6.53
CA GLU A 59 0.58 -8.68 6.73
C GLU A 59 1.36 -8.97 5.44
N LYS A 60 0.69 -8.92 4.27
CA LYS A 60 1.34 -9.21 3.00
C LYS A 60 2.43 -8.20 2.63
N PHE A 61 2.27 -6.94 3.02
CA PHE A 61 3.18 -5.87 2.62
C PHE A 61 3.75 -5.04 3.77
N ALA A 62 3.41 -5.35 5.00
CA ALA A 62 3.86 -4.59 6.18
C ALA A 62 5.38 -4.41 6.22
N SER A 63 6.14 -5.50 5.98
CA SER A 63 7.62 -5.47 6.04
C SER A 63 8.26 -4.56 4.98
N ILE A 64 7.64 -4.45 3.79
CA ILE A 64 8.15 -3.60 2.73
C ILE A 64 7.61 -2.17 2.86
N GLY A 65 6.42 -2.02 3.40
CA GLY A 65 5.79 -0.72 3.61
C GLY A 65 6.66 0.22 4.46
N GLU A 66 7.16 -0.27 5.57
CA GLU A 66 8.11 0.48 6.42
C GLU A 66 9.35 0.93 5.64
N THR A 67 9.94 0.04 4.86
CA THR A 67 11.19 0.30 4.13
C THR A 67 11.05 1.42 3.09
N VAL A 68 9.85 1.62 2.56
CA VAL A 68 9.55 2.67 1.59
C VAL A 68 8.86 3.90 2.19
N GLY A 69 8.83 4.01 3.52
CA GLY A 69 8.27 5.17 4.21
C GLY A 69 6.75 5.24 4.20
N LEU A 70 6.05 4.08 4.20
CA LEU A 70 4.61 4.04 4.38
C LEU A 70 4.24 4.19 5.86
N SER A 71 3.35 5.13 6.18
CA SER A 71 2.73 5.16 7.50
C SER A 71 1.70 4.05 7.65
N TYR A 72 1.46 3.62 8.87
CA TYR A 72 0.45 2.61 9.17
C TYR A 72 -0.96 3.05 8.78
N GLU A 73 -1.30 4.29 9.09
CA GLU A 73 -2.59 4.89 8.79
C GLU A 73 -2.86 4.89 7.28
N TYR A 74 -1.87 5.36 6.50
CA TYR A 74 -1.97 5.35 5.05
C TYR A 74 -2.10 3.93 4.50
N ALA A 75 -1.22 3.02 4.93
CA ALA A 75 -1.24 1.62 4.47
C ALA A 75 -2.59 0.94 4.72
N THR A 76 -3.18 1.19 5.89
CA THR A 76 -4.46 0.60 6.31
C THR A 76 -5.63 1.21 5.54
N SER A 77 -5.66 2.54 5.39
CA SER A 77 -6.70 3.25 4.65
C SER A 77 -6.65 2.93 3.16
N ALA A 78 -5.47 2.92 2.56
CA ALA A 78 -5.27 2.55 1.15
C ALA A 78 -5.75 1.11 0.86
N LEU A 79 -5.40 0.16 1.73
CA LEU A 79 -5.87 -1.21 1.60
C LEU A 79 -7.39 -1.29 1.66
N ALA A 80 -8.01 -0.65 2.66
CA ALA A 80 -9.45 -0.66 2.85
C ALA A 80 -10.19 -0.02 1.67
N ALA A 81 -9.72 1.13 1.17
CA ALA A 81 -10.30 1.84 0.04
C ALA A 81 -10.24 0.99 -1.26
N VAL A 82 -9.09 0.39 -1.56
CA VAL A 82 -8.94 -0.44 -2.77
C VAL A 82 -9.76 -1.73 -2.69
N VAL A 83 -9.83 -2.38 -1.53
CA VAL A 83 -10.71 -3.56 -1.33
C VAL A 83 -12.17 -3.18 -1.54
N ALA A 84 -12.61 -2.06 -0.96
CA ALA A 84 -13.99 -1.58 -1.10
C ALA A 84 -14.35 -1.28 -2.57
N ASN A 85 -13.45 -0.60 -3.29
CA ASN A 85 -13.67 -0.21 -4.69
C ASN A 85 -13.61 -1.37 -5.67
N THR A 86 -12.63 -2.24 -5.52
CA THR A 86 -12.43 -3.36 -6.46
C THR A 86 -13.29 -4.57 -6.13
N ARG A 87 -13.79 -4.67 -4.90
CA ARG A 87 -14.44 -5.86 -4.32
C ARG A 87 -13.57 -7.13 -4.40
N GLN A 88 -12.26 -6.94 -4.50
CA GLN A 88 -11.30 -8.03 -4.41
C GLN A 88 -10.98 -8.33 -2.95
N SER A 89 -10.51 -9.55 -2.68
CA SER A 89 -10.08 -9.90 -1.32
C SER A 89 -8.88 -9.07 -0.87
N ALA A 90 -8.77 -8.79 0.42
CA ALA A 90 -7.64 -8.08 0.99
C ALA A 90 -6.31 -8.80 0.75
N ASP A 91 -6.31 -10.13 0.64
CA ASP A 91 -5.13 -10.93 0.27
C ASP A 91 -4.62 -10.58 -1.14
N VAL A 92 -5.52 -10.45 -2.11
CA VAL A 92 -5.18 -10.06 -3.49
C VAL A 92 -4.65 -8.64 -3.54
N VAL A 93 -5.34 -7.70 -2.88
CA VAL A 93 -4.92 -6.29 -2.83
C VAL A 93 -3.61 -6.14 -2.07
N GLY A 94 -3.44 -6.82 -0.94
CA GLY A 94 -2.20 -6.81 -0.16
C GLY A 94 -1.00 -7.36 -0.95
N THR A 95 -1.21 -8.41 -1.74
CA THR A 95 -0.17 -8.94 -2.65
C THR A 95 0.17 -7.94 -3.76
N ALA A 96 -0.82 -7.24 -4.30
CA ALA A 96 -0.59 -6.18 -5.28
C ALA A 96 0.23 -5.03 -4.67
N PHE A 97 -0.10 -4.60 -3.46
CA PHE A 97 0.65 -3.57 -2.73
C PHE A 97 2.08 -4.02 -2.42
N LYS A 98 2.28 -5.27 -2.01
CA LYS A 98 3.63 -5.82 -1.84
C LYS A 98 4.46 -5.66 -3.11
N THR A 99 3.91 -6.00 -4.26
CA THR A 99 4.60 -5.88 -5.54
C THR A 99 4.88 -4.41 -5.90
N LEU A 100 3.89 -3.53 -5.72
CA LEU A 100 4.03 -2.10 -5.97
C LEU A 100 5.13 -1.48 -5.12
N PHE A 101 5.12 -1.73 -3.81
CA PHE A 101 6.11 -1.15 -2.89
C PHE A 101 7.50 -1.78 -3.05
N ALA A 102 7.60 -3.06 -3.40
CA ALA A 102 8.87 -3.68 -3.75
C ALA A 102 9.54 -3.00 -4.95
N ARG A 103 8.75 -2.61 -5.94
CA ARG A 103 9.25 -1.87 -7.10
C ARG A 103 9.69 -0.46 -6.74
N LEU A 104 8.95 0.25 -5.88
CA LEU A 104 9.36 1.55 -5.38
C LEU A 104 10.66 1.46 -4.55
N GLN A 105 10.81 0.41 -3.72
CA GLN A 105 12.06 0.16 -2.99
C GLN A 105 13.25 -0.08 -3.94
N GLY A 106 13.04 -0.85 -4.99
CA GLY A 106 14.09 -1.14 -5.98
C GLY A 106 14.61 0.10 -6.71
N LEU A 107 13.81 1.17 -6.82
CA LEU A 107 14.25 2.46 -7.36
C LEU A 107 15.40 3.07 -6.55
N LYS A 108 15.42 2.87 -5.23
CA LYS A 108 16.49 3.33 -4.35
C LYS A 108 17.83 2.64 -4.62
N LEU A 109 17.81 1.40 -5.08
CA LEU A 109 18.99 0.56 -5.24
C LEU A 109 19.52 0.54 -6.68
N GLY A 110 18.80 1.12 -7.65
CA GLY A 110 19.16 1.07 -9.06
C GLY A 110 19.21 -0.36 -9.61
N GLU A 111 18.46 -1.28 -8.99
CA GLU A 111 18.48 -2.70 -9.34
C GLU A 111 17.62 -3.00 -10.58
N THR A 112 18.07 -3.99 -11.34
CA THR A 112 17.22 -4.67 -12.31
C THR A 112 16.48 -5.79 -11.57
N LEU A 113 15.14 -5.79 -11.60
CA LEU A 113 14.36 -6.85 -10.99
C LEU A 113 14.64 -8.22 -11.64
N GLU A 114 14.36 -9.31 -10.90
CA GLU A 114 14.56 -10.70 -11.38
C GLU A 114 13.81 -11.02 -12.70
N ASP A 115 12.75 -10.27 -13.00
CA ASP A 115 11.99 -10.35 -14.26
C ASP A 115 12.65 -9.56 -15.42
N GLY A 116 13.85 -8.99 -15.19
CA GLY A 116 14.59 -8.22 -16.19
C GLY A 116 14.03 -6.82 -16.44
N VAL A 117 13.14 -6.33 -15.61
CA VAL A 117 12.57 -4.98 -15.74
C VAL A 117 13.54 -3.95 -15.17
N ASP A 118 13.97 -3.03 -16.03
CA ASP A 118 14.78 -1.88 -15.65
C ASP A 118 13.93 -0.88 -14.84
N LEU A 119 14.28 -0.73 -13.58
CA LEU A 119 13.59 0.18 -12.66
C LEU A 119 13.67 1.65 -13.07
N ASN A 120 14.63 2.03 -13.90
CA ASN A 120 14.66 3.37 -14.47
C ASN A 120 13.39 3.70 -15.28
N LYS A 121 12.72 2.69 -15.83
CA LYS A 121 11.44 2.89 -16.55
C LYS A 121 10.32 3.34 -15.63
N TYR A 122 10.32 2.92 -14.36
CA TYR A 122 9.30 3.35 -13.38
C TYR A 122 9.50 4.81 -13.00
N SER A 123 10.74 5.21 -12.71
CA SER A 123 11.05 6.60 -12.40
C SER A 123 10.75 7.49 -13.62
N GLN A 124 11.14 7.10 -14.82
CA GLN A 124 10.85 7.82 -16.06
C GLN A 124 9.32 7.94 -16.31
N ALA A 125 8.56 6.87 -16.07
CA ALA A 125 7.10 6.92 -16.25
C ALA A 125 6.45 7.91 -15.30
N LEU A 126 6.85 7.94 -14.02
CA LEU A 126 6.37 8.90 -13.03
C LEU A 126 6.82 10.33 -13.37
N GLU A 127 8.08 10.52 -13.76
CA GLU A 127 8.60 11.82 -14.17
C GLU A 127 7.92 12.37 -15.42
N THR A 128 7.53 11.51 -16.37
CA THR A 128 6.78 11.91 -17.57
C THR A 128 5.43 12.56 -17.23
N VAL A 129 4.81 12.15 -16.13
CA VAL A 129 3.59 12.76 -15.61
C VAL A 129 3.88 13.84 -14.55
N GLY A 130 5.15 14.22 -14.38
CA GLY A 130 5.59 15.29 -13.49
C GLY A 130 5.71 14.91 -12.02
N VAL A 131 5.79 13.61 -11.72
CA VAL A 131 6.01 13.11 -10.36
C VAL A 131 7.49 12.80 -10.17
N LYS A 132 8.13 13.50 -9.23
CA LYS A 132 9.54 13.24 -8.89
C LYS A 132 9.63 12.07 -7.93
N VAL A 133 10.54 11.16 -8.21
CA VAL A 133 10.81 9.98 -7.39
C VAL A 133 11.94 10.24 -6.39
N LEU A 134 12.90 11.07 -6.76
CA LEU A 134 14.03 11.44 -5.92
C LEU A 134 13.83 12.86 -5.33
N ASP A 135 14.39 13.06 -4.16
CA ASP A 135 14.48 14.36 -3.51
C ASP A 135 15.66 15.20 -4.07
N ILE A 136 15.89 16.37 -3.48
CA ILE A 136 16.98 17.29 -3.86
C ILE A 136 18.40 16.73 -3.60
N ASN A 137 18.50 15.71 -2.74
CA ASN A 137 19.76 15.04 -2.40
C ASN A 137 20.01 13.78 -3.26
N GLY A 138 19.06 13.43 -4.12
CA GLY A 138 19.08 12.20 -4.89
C GLY A 138 18.64 10.95 -4.13
N GLU A 139 18.03 11.10 -2.97
CA GLU A 139 17.46 10.00 -2.18
C GLU A 139 16.01 9.72 -2.60
N LEU A 140 15.57 8.46 -2.46
CA LEU A 140 14.20 8.08 -2.74
C LEU A 140 13.26 8.81 -1.76
N ARG A 141 12.25 9.47 -2.30
CA ARG A 141 11.16 10.07 -1.51
C ARG A 141 10.29 8.98 -0.88
N ASP A 142 9.60 9.31 0.19
CA ASP A 142 8.64 8.41 0.82
C ASP A 142 7.55 8.00 -0.16
N ALA A 143 7.16 6.73 -0.12
CA ALA A 143 6.13 6.19 -1.02
C ALA A 143 4.80 6.93 -0.87
N ASN A 144 4.44 7.37 0.35
CA ASN A 144 3.26 8.20 0.58
C ASN A 144 3.27 9.46 -0.30
N ASP A 145 4.40 10.17 -0.35
CA ASP A 145 4.53 11.42 -1.09
C ASP A 145 4.51 11.20 -2.60
N ILE A 146 5.18 10.15 -3.08
CA ILE A 146 5.18 9.76 -4.50
C ILE A 146 3.75 9.42 -4.96
N LEU A 147 3.03 8.62 -4.17
CA LEU A 147 1.68 8.20 -4.50
C LEU A 147 0.69 9.36 -4.40
N LYS A 148 0.83 10.23 -3.40
CA LYS A 148 0.04 11.46 -3.25
C LYS A 148 0.20 12.38 -4.46
N ASP A 149 1.44 12.64 -4.89
CA ASP A 149 1.70 13.46 -6.07
C ASP A 149 1.14 12.82 -7.34
N THR A 150 1.19 11.48 -7.45
CA THR A 150 0.63 10.74 -8.57
C THR A 150 -0.89 10.87 -8.62
N ALA A 151 -1.55 10.70 -7.48
CA ALA A 151 -3.00 10.86 -7.35
C ALA A 151 -3.44 12.30 -7.68
N GLY A 152 -2.73 13.30 -7.18
CA GLY A 152 -3.02 14.71 -7.47
C GLY A 152 -2.91 15.09 -8.95
N ARG A 153 -2.28 14.24 -9.79
CA ARG A 153 -2.20 14.43 -11.24
C ARG A 153 -3.12 13.48 -12.02
N TRP A 154 -3.69 12.49 -11.34
CA TRP A 154 -4.38 11.38 -11.97
C TRP A 154 -5.51 11.82 -12.91
N ASP A 155 -6.34 12.76 -12.48
CA ASP A 155 -7.48 13.27 -13.25
C ASP A 155 -7.07 14.15 -14.43
N THR A 156 -5.82 14.62 -14.46
CA THR A 156 -5.30 15.38 -15.61
C THR A 156 -4.81 14.47 -16.74
N LEU A 157 -4.66 13.17 -16.47
CA LEU A 157 -4.18 12.18 -17.42
C LEU A 157 -5.34 11.61 -18.26
N THR A 158 -5.06 11.36 -19.53
CA THR A 158 -6.00 10.58 -20.36
C THR A 158 -6.07 9.14 -19.88
N LYS A 159 -7.15 8.41 -20.17
CA LYS A 159 -7.30 6.99 -19.80
C LYS A 159 -6.15 6.12 -20.34
N ALA A 160 -5.63 6.44 -21.54
CA ALA A 160 -4.48 5.75 -22.11
C ALA A 160 -3.20 5.99 -21.27
N GLN A 161 -2.98 7.23 -20.82
CA GLN A 161 -1.84 7.57 -19.96
C GLN A 161 -1.97 6.93 -18.57
N GLN A 162 -3.16 6.96 -17.98
CA GLN A 162 -3.45 6.29 -16.70
C GLN A 162 -3.14 4.80 -16.78
N THR A 163 -3.62 4.12 -17.83
CA THR A 163 -3.38 2.69 -18.04
C THR A 163 -1.90 2.39 -18.27
N ALA A 164 -1.22 3.16 -19.11
CA ALA A 164 0.20 2.98 -19.40
C ALA A 164 1.06 3.18 -18.14
N LEU A 165 0.78 4.24 -17.37
CA LEU A 165 1.46 4.50 -16.09
C LEU A 165 1.23 3.36 -15.09
N ALA A 166 -0.03 2.95 -14.90
CA ALA A 166 -0.38 1.88 -13.99
C ALA A 166 0.29 0.55 -14.35
N GLN A 167 0.31 0.19 -15.64
CA GLN A 167 0.98 -1.02 -16.11
C GLN A 167 2.49 -0.95 -15.92
N THR A 168 3.09 0.21 -16.09
CA THR A 168 4.51 0.40 -15.86
C THR A 168 4.84 0.30 -14.37
N VAL A 169 4.15 1.05 -13.51
CA VAL A 169 4.45 1.14 -12.07
C VAL A 169 4.06 -0.12 -11.32
N ALA A 170 2.86 -0.65 -11.53
CA ALA A 170 2.36 -1.82 -10.81
C ALA A 170 2.54 -3.15 -11.56
N GLY A 171 2.81 -3.10 -12.86
CA GLY A 171 2.86 -4.29 -13.71
C GLY A 171 1.50 -4.74 -14.23
N THR A 172 1.54 -5.57 -15.26
CA THR A 172 0.34 -6.00 -16.00
C THR A 172 -0.66 -6.83 -15.17
N ARG A 173 -0.22 -7.38 -14.03
CA ARG A 173 -1.09 -8.18 -13.16
C ARG A 173 -1.78 -7.34 -12.08
N GLN A 174 -1.14 -6.27 -11.62
CA GLN A 174 -1.60 -5.44 -10.49
C GLN A 174 -2.02 -4.02 -10.88
N TYR A 175 -2.04 -3.67 -12.17
CA TYR A 175 -2.35 -2.31 -12.61
C TYR A 175 -3.77 -1.86 -12.22
N SER A 176 -4.72 -2.78 -12.13
CA SER A 176 -6.09 -2.47 -11.75
C SER A 176 -6.20 -2.02 -10.28
N GLN A 177 -5.41 -2.62 -9.38
CA GLN A 177 -5.35 -2.20 -7.98
C GLN A 177 -4.68 -0.83 -7.84
N PHE A 178 -3.67 -0.53 -8.67
CA PHE A 178 -3.05 0.78 -8.70
C PHE A 178 -4.01 1.86 -9.22
N ILE A 179 -4.77 1.57 -10.29
CA ILE A 179 -5.81 2.49 -10.78
C ILE A 179 -6.85 2.75 -9.68
N ALA A 180 -7.34 1.68 -9.02
CA ALA A 180 -8.30 1.82 -7.93
C ALA A 180 -7.73 2.62 -6.75
N LEU A 181 -6.45 2.48 -6.42
CA LEU A 181 -5.79 3.30 -5.39
C LEU A 181 -5.79 4.78 -5.79
N MET A 182 -5.44 5.10 -7.03
CA MET A 182 -5.44 6.48 -7.51
C MET A 182 -6.83 7.10 -7.56
N GLU A 183 -7.83 6.35 -8.00
CA GLU A 183 -9.24 6.78 -8.06
C GLU A 183 -9.91 6.90 -6.68
N SER A 184 -9.39 6.22 -5.66
CA SER A 184 -9.88 6.26 -4.28
C SER A 184 -9.04 7.16 -3.38
N TRP A 185 -8.14 7.97 -3.93
CA TRP A 185 -7.17 8.69 -3.10
C TRP A 185 -7.81 9.59 -2.05
N ASP A 186 -8.94 10.20 -2.37
CA ASP A 186 -9.67 11.07 -1.43
C ASP A 186 -10.29 10.31 -0.24
N ASP A 187 -10.39 8.98 -0.35
CA ASP A 187 -10.88 8.09 0.69
C ASP A 187 -9.73 7.53 1.58
N VAL A 188 -8.46 7.78 1.20
CA VAL A 188 -7.25 7.33 1.88
C VAL A 188 -6.74 8.37 2.88
#